data_f00afcb963e0a37b53021b0dec356d45
#
_entry.id   f00afcb963e0a37b53021b0dec356d45
#
_cell.length_a   1.000
_cell.length_b   1.000
_cell.length_c   1.000
_cell.angle_alpha   90.00
_cell.angle_beta   90.00
_cell.angle_gamma   90.00
#
_symmetry.space_group_name_H-M   'P 1'
#
loop_
_entity.id
_entity.type
_entity.pdbx_description
1 polymer ?
#
loop_
_entity_poly.entity_id
_entity_poly.type
_entity_poly.pdbx_seq_one_letter_code
_entity_poly.pdbx_strand_id
1 'polypeptide(L)'
;MGQDRRRPMAPPAWMRAVMHVCVVCAFLLVTGIVHAQGQKLAKLTLAGPSAAVSNALIHMVDSGALADLAEVVEFVPWRDPDQLRVMALDGRADVLAMPTNVAANLYNRGAKLQLINVSTWGVLWLVSRDPALKSLADLRGKELAMPFRGDMPDIVLQLLAEGQGMDVRKDLNLRYVASPVDAMQLLVMRRVDHALLAEPAASMALRKTGSFPLSVIAPELHRSVDLQKEWGRVFARAARIPQAGIAVMGALRERPELVARIEAEYARALAWCKVNAAACGKAVAARIDVLSAEAVADSIAVSQLEVVPSRDARAELEHLFAKLVAKNPALVGGKLPDDGFYGGAKAP
;
A
#
# COMPACT_ATOMS: atom_id res chain seq x y z
N MET A 1 42.92 45.12 -68.05
CA MET A 1 41.74 44.45 -67.40
C MET A 1 41.98 44.50 -65.93
N GLY A 2 41.42 45.48 -65.23
CA GLY A 2 41.54 45.69 -63.81
C GLY A 2 40.34 45.09 -63.11
N GLN A 3 40.53 44.16 -62.16
CA GLN A 3 39.49 43.63 -61.29
C GLN A 3 39.40 44.52 -60.06
N ASP A 4 38.32 45.28 -59.96
CA ASP A 4 37.93 46.09 -58.81
C ASP A 4 37.41 45.15 -57.67
N ARG A 5 38.29 44.83 -56.69
CA ARG A 5 37.91 44.09 -55.46
C ARG A 5 37.27 45.02 -54.46
N ARG A 6 35.93 45.14 -54.49
CA ARG A 6 35.21 45.82 -53.46
C ARG A 6 35.36 45.07 -52.12
N ARG A 7 36.00 45.68 -51.13
CA ARG A 7 36.06 45.21 -49.74
C ARG A 7 34.67 45.28 -49.11
N PRO A 8 34.21 44.26 -48.41
CA PRO A 8 32.93 44.33 -47.71
C PRO A 8 33.01 45.40 -46.60
N MET A 9 32.06 46.30 -46.60
CA MET A 9 31.93 47.33 -45.57
C MET A 9 31.62 46.71 -44.20
N ALA A 10 32.40 47.06 -43.17
CA ALA A 10 32.15 46.63 -41.81
C ALA A 10 30.80 47.19 -41.30
N PRO A 11 30.01 46.42 -40.60
CA PRO A 11 28.70 46.87 -40.10
C PRO A 11 28.86 48.04 -39.12
N PRO A 12 27.90 48.99 -39.15
CA PRO A 12 27.97 50.19 -38.30
C PRO A 12 27.95 49.86 -36.81
N ALA A 13 28.58 50.71 -35.97
CA ALA A 13 28.79 50.48 -34.57
C ALA A 13 27.51 50.13 -33.77
N TRP A 14 26.36 50.70 -34.15
CA TRP A 14 25.07 50.41 -33.51
C TRP A 14 24.58 48.96 -33.77
N MET A 15 24.87 48.42 -34.93
CA MET A 15 24.51 47.02 -35.27
C MET A 15 25.36 46.01 -34.48
N ARG A 16 26.64 46.34 -34.21
CA ARG A 16 27.49 45.55 -33.31
C ARG A 16 27.01 45.57 -31.86
N ALA A 17 26.58 46.72 -31.39
CA ALA A 17 26.02 46.88 -30.02
C ALA A 17 24.73 46.05 -29.84
N VAL A 18 23.81 46.10 -30.80
CA VAL A 18 22.55 45.31 -30.78
C VAL A 18 22.86 43.79 -30.83
N MET A 19 23.81 43.36 -31.65
CA MET A 19 24.20 41.95 -31.72
C MET A 19 24.86 41.45 -30.43
N HIS A 20 25.63 42.26 -29.72
CA HIS A 20 26.20 41.92 -28.42
C HIS A 20 25.11 41.81 -27.34
N VAL A 21 24.16 42.74 -27.33
CA VAL A 21 23.00 42.69 -26.39
C VAL A 21 22.14 41.46 -26.62
N CYS A 22 21.85 41.12 -27.87
CA CYS A 22 21.09 39.90 -28.22
C CYS A 22 21.81 38.62 -27.79
N VAL A 23 23.13 38.52 -27.99
CA VAL A 23 23.94 37.36 -27.57
C VAL A 23 23.99 37.24 -26.05
N VAL A 24 24.14 38.35 -25.30
CA VAL A 24 24.12 38.33 -23.85
C VAL A 24 22.74 37.96 -23.28
N CYS A 25 21.65 38.46 -23.88
CA CYS A 25 20.29 38.07 -23.51
C CYS A 25 20.00 36.60 -23.82
N ALA A 26 20.47 36.07 -24.94
CA ALA A 26 20.37 34.66 -25.29
C ALA A 26 21.14 33.77 -24.30
N PHE A 27 22.33 34.16 -23.89
CA PHE A 27 23.12 33.45 -22.88
C PHE A 27 22.44 33.47 -21.49
N LEU A 28 21.83 34.60 -21.08
CA LEU A 28 21.11 34.69 -19.82
C LEU A 28 19.80 33.87 -19.82
N LEU A 29 19.15 33.72 -20.97
CA LEU A 29 17.97 32.85 -21.11
C LEU A 29 18.33 31.35 -21.06
N VAL A 30 19.47 30.96 -21.60
CA VAL A 30 19.93 29.55 -21.57
C VAL A 30 20.41 29.14 -20.19
N THR A 31 21.04 30.04 -19.42
CA THR A 31 21.43 29.75 -18.03
C THR A 31 20.26 29.68 -17.05
N GLY A 32 19.12 30.34 -17.35
CA GLY A 32 17.90 30.29 -16.54
C GLY A 32 17.13 28.96 -16.62
N ILE A 33 17.31 28.18 -17.68
CA ILE A 33 16.60 26.90 -17.89
C ILE A 33 17.31 25.73 -17.20
N VAL A 34 18.58 25.84 -16.85
CA VAL A 34 19.38 24.74 -16.27
C VAL A 34 19.21 24.60 -14.74
N HIS A 35 18.54 25.53 -14.05
CA HIS A 35 18.41 25.52 -12.58
C HIS A 35 17.04 25.10 -12.03
N ALA A 36 16.19 24.45 -12.85
CA ALA A 36 14.92 23.87 -12.37
C ALA A 36 15.01 22.35 -12.16
N GLN A 37 16.20 21.78 -11.97
CA GLN A 37 16.30 20.48 -11.31
C GLN A 37 16.03 20.72 -9.84
N GLY A 38 14.78 20.44 -9.39
CA GLY A 38 14.39 20.57 -8.00
C GLY A 38 15.42 19.85 -7.11
N GLN A 39 15.89 20.56 -6.08
CA GLN A 39 16.87 20.03 -5.13
C GLN A 39 16.37 18.67 -4.64
N LYS A 40 17.17 17.59 -4.81
CA LYS A 40 16.87 16.26 -4.29
C LYS A 40 16.60 16.34 -2.80
N LEU A 41 15.67 15.53 -2.33
CA LEU A 41 15.49 15.33 -0.91
C LEU A 41 16.76 14.68 -0.33
N ALA A 42 17.18 15.08 0.86
CA ALA A 42 18.31 14.41 1.52
C ALA A 42 17.96 12.93 1.81
N LYS A 43 16.70 12.66 2.14
CA LYS A 43 16.22 11.32 2.45
C LYS A 43 14.74 11.18 2.07
N LEU A 44 14.36 9.99 1.64
CA LEU A 44 12.97 9.56 1.42
C LEU A 44 12.75 8.20 2.11
N THR A 45 11.95 8.19 3.15
CA THR A 45 11.65 7.00 3.93
C THR A 45 10.31 6.41 3.50
N LEU A 46 10.35 5.22 2.93
CA LEU A 46 9.18 4.40 2.62
C LEU A 46 8.95 3.43 3.76
N ALA A 47 7.72 3.23 4.20
CA ALA A 47 7.45 2.29 5.29
C ALA A 47 6.19 1.46 5.03
N GLY A 48 6.17 0.23 5.55
CA GLY A 48 5.03 -0.66 5.34
C GLY A 48 5.07 -1.92 6.19
N PRO A 49 3.95 -2.69 6.24
CA PRO A 49 3.82 -3.91 7.02
C PRO A 49 4.46 -5.13 6.33
N SER A 50 4.50 -6.25 7.06
CA SER A 50 4.79 -7.57 6.50
C SER A 50 3.61 -8.11 5.67
N ALA A 51 3.17 -7.35 4.66
CA ALA A 51 2.00 -7.65 3.82
C ALA A 51 2.20 -7.16 2.38
N ALA A 52 1.35 -7.64 1.47
CA ALA A 52 1.49 -7.44 0.03
C ALA A 52 1.59 -5.96 -0.42
N VAL A 53 0.99 -5.03 0.30
CA VAL A 53 1.08 -3.58 0.02
C VAL A 53 2.53 -3.05 0.06
N SER A 54 3.44 -3.71 0.77
CA SER A 54 4.85 -3.33 0.89
C SER A 54 5.71 -3.83 -0.28
N ASN A 55 5.26 -4.82 -1.04
CA ASN A 55 6.08 -5.45 -2.09
C ASN A 55 6.60 -4.43 -3.12
N ALA A 56 5.73 -3.55 -3.58
CA ALA A 56 6.09 -2.50 -4.54
C ALA A 56 7.05 -1.47 -3.92
N LEU A 57 6.83 -1.05 -2.66
CA LEU A 57 7.73 -0.10 -1.98
C LEU A 57 9.16 -0.67 -1.86
N ILE A 58 9.28 -1.95 -1.50
CA ILE A 58 10.57 -2.64 -1.40
C ILE A 58 11.24 -2.68 -2.76
N HIS A 59 10.51 -3.05 -3.81
CA HIS A 59 11.07 -3.05 -5.17
C HIS A 59 11.51 -1.65 -5.63
N MET A 60 10.78 -0.59 -5.30
CA MET A 60 11.16 0.79 -5.62
C MET A 60 12.51 1.17 -4.99
N VAL A 61 12.77 0.71 -3.75
CA VAL A 61 14.06 0.94 -3.08
C VAL A 61 15.16 0.13 -3.74
N ASP A 62 14.95 -1.17 -3.94
CA ASP A 62 15.97 -2.09 -4.45
C ASP A 62 16.35 -1.81 -5.91
N SER A 63 15.42 -1.34 -6.72
CA SER A 63 15.66 -0.96 -8.12
C SER A 63 16.27 0.44 -8.30
N GLY A 64 16.35 1.24 -7.22
CA GLY A 64 16.78 2.64 -7.31
C GLY A 64 15.80 3.55 -8.07
N ALA A 65 14.53 3.16 -8.18
CA ALA A 65 13.52 3.87 -8.99
C ALA A 65 13.29 5.34 -8.58
N LEU A 66 13.67 5.71 -7.35
CA LEU A 66 13.53 7.06 -6.81
C LEU A 66 14.88 7.75 -6.52
N ALA A 67 15.99 7.24 -7.09
CA ALA A 67 17.33 7.79 -6.87
C ALA A 67 17.53 9.20 -7.45
N ASP A 68 16.67 9.62 -8.36
CA ASP A 68 16.59 10.98 -8.88
C ASP A 68 15.88 11.95 -7.92
N LEU A 69 15.02 11.47 -7.02
CA LEU A 69 14.23 12.27 -6.10
C LEU A 69 14.92 12.50 -4.76
N ALA A 70 15.70 11.54 -4.27
CA ALA A 70 16.38 11.63 -2.99
C ALA A 70 17.81 11.06 -3.04
N GLU A 71 18.68 11.58 -2.16
CA GLU A 71 20.05 11.04 -2.03
C GLU A 71 20.04 9.66 -1.37
N VAL A 72 19.17 9.47 -0.37
CA VAL A 72 18.94 8.21 0.31
C VAL A 72 17.47 7.83 0.21
N VAL A 73 17.20 6.63 -0.30
CA VAL A 73 15.86 6.01 -0.28
C VAL A 73 15.93 4.73 0.53
N GLU A 74 15.11 4.62 1.56
CA GLU A 74 15.10 3.44 2.43
C GLU A 74 13.70 2.89 2.63
N PHE A 75 13.61 1.60 2.98
CA PHE A 75 12.38 0.94 3.43
C PHE A 75 12.49 0.57 4.90
N VAL A 76 11.49 0.94 5.69
CA VAL A 76 11.37 0.64 7.13
C VAL A 76 10.11 -0.19 7.37
N PRO A 77 10.24 -1.47 7.81
CA PRO A 77 9.08 -2.28 8.14
C PRO A 77 8.45 -1.84 9.47
N TRP A 78 7.10 -1.86 9.53
CA TRP A 78 6.37 -1.81 10.80
C TRP A 78 5.65 -3.15 11.07
N ARG A 79 5.49 -3.51 12.35
CA ARG A 79 5.06 -4.83 12.79
C ARG A 79 3.61 -4.90 13.26
N ASP A 80 3.13 -3.82 13.84
CA ASP A 80 1.81 -3.74 14.45
C ASP A 80 1.17 -2.35 14.24
N PRO A 81 -0.16 -2.23 14.46
CA PRO A 81 -0.87 -0.98 14.24
C PRO A 81 -0.41 0.18 15.14
N ASP A 82 0.14 -0.07 16.31
CA ASP A 82 0.62 1.00 17.19
C ASP A 82 1.92 1.60 16.66
N GLN A 83 2.83 0.76 16.18
CA GLN A 83 4.04 1.22 15.51
C GLN A 83 3.70 2.03 14.24
N LEU A 84 2.72 1.60 13.44
CA LEU A 84 2.23 2.37 12.30
C LEU A 84 1.77 3.78 12.73
N ARG A 85 0.93 3.87 13.78
CA ARG A 85 0.40 5.14 14.28
C ARG A 85 1.51 6.07 14.77
N VAL A 86 2.49 5.53 15.49
CA VAL A 86 3.67 6.28 15.95
C VAL A 86 4.45 6.82 14.74
N MET A 87 4.75 5.99 13.74
CA MET A 87 5.47 6.43 12.54
C MET A 87 4.75 7.55 11.79
N ALA A 88 3.41 7.45 11.69
CA ALA A 88 2.59 8.47 11.04
C ALA A 88 2.58 9.81 11.79
N LEU A 89 2.52 9.79 13.13
CA LEU A 89 2.42 10.99 13.95
C LEU A 89 3.77 11.66 14.18
N ASP A 90 4.85 10.89 14.30
CA ASP A 90 6.22 11.39 14.53
C ASP A 90 6.92 11.84 13.22
N GLY A 91 6.28 11.66 12.05
CA GLY A 91 6.88 12.00 10.77
C GLY A 91 8.09 11.15 10.39
N ARG A 92 8.12 9.87 10.82
CA ARG A 92 9.25 8.96 10.55
C ARG A 92 9.20 8.29 9.18
N ALA A 93 8.15 8.54 8.41
CA ALA A 93 8.00 8.04 7.04
C ALA A 93 7.40 9.14 6.16
N ASP A 94 7.92 9.25 4.94
CA ASP A 94 7.41 10.16 3.91
C ASP A 94 6.30 9.49 3.08
N VAL A 95 6.43 8.17 2.87
CA VAL A 95 5.44 7.33 2.20
C VAL A 95 5.14 6.14 3.11
N LEU A 96 3.88 5.97 3.46
CA LEU A 96 3.47 4.97 4.44
C LEU A 96 2.36 4.08 3.89
N ALA A 97 2.67 2.79 3.73
CA ALA A 97 1.66 1.79 3.42
C ALA A 97 0.83 1.49 4.67
N MET A 98 -0.51 1.56 4.53
CA MET A 98 -1.41 1.39 5.66
C MET A 98 -2.81 0.95 5.25
N PRO A 99 -3.62 0.39 6.18
CA PRO A 99 -5.04 0.17 5.97
C PRO A 99 -5.77 1.48 5.70
N THR A 100 -6.74 1.46 4.78
CA THR A 100 -7.45 2.67 4.34
C THR A 100 -8.27 3.32 5.45
N ASN A 101 -8.86 2.52 6.35
CA ASN A 101 -9.56 3.02 7.53
C ASN A 101 -8.63 3.72 8.53
N VAL A 102 -7.39 3.22 8.69
CA VAL A 102 -6.38 3.87 9.54
C VAL A 102 -5.94 5.18 8.92
N ALA A 103 -5.74 5.23 7.59
CA ALA A 103 -5.46 6.47 6.89
C ALA A 103 -6.57 7.51 7.10
N ALA A 104 -7.85 7.11 6.94
CA ALA A 104 -9.00 7.98 7.19
C ALA A 104 -9.07 8.44 8.64
N ASN A 105 -8.82 7.55 9.60
CA ASN A 105 -8.81 7.88 11.03
C ASN A 105 -7.75 8.92 11.36
N LEU A 106 -6.52 8.70 10.93
CA LEU A 106 -5.40 9.62 11.16
C LEU A 106 -5.65 10.98 10.50
N TYR A 107 -6.13 10.99 9.25
CA TYR A 107 -6.47 12.20 8.52
C TYR A 107 -7.53 13.03 9.25
N ASN A 108 -8.63 12.42 9.64
CA ASN A 108 -9.74 13.09 10.33
C ASN A 108 -9.34 13.59 11.73
N ARG A 109 -8.29 13.02 12.32
CA ARG A 109 -7.68 13.49 13.59
C ARG A 109 -6.60 14.56 13.37
N GLY A 110 -6.40 15.03 12.15
CA GLY A 110 -5.51 16.14 11.83
C GLY A 110 -4.09 15.73 11.42
N ALA A 111 -3.80 14.44 11.24
CA ALA A 111 -2.52 14.03 10.67
C ALA A 111 -2.38 14.58 9.24
N LYS A 112 -1.19 15.11 8.94
CA LYS A 112 -0.87 15.68 7.62
C LYS A 112 -0.55 14.53 6.65
N LEU A 113 -1.57 13.90 6.11
CA LEU A 113 -1.43 12.83 5.11
C LEU A 113 -2.42 13.01 3.95
N GLN A 114 -2.11 12.34 2.85
CA GLN A 114 -2.98 12.16 1.70
C GLN A 114 -2.87 10.71 1.27
N LEU A 115 -4.00 9.99 1.19
CA LEU A 115 -4.03 8.67 0.55
C LEU A 115 -3.88 8.88 -0.96
N ILE A 116 -2.85 8.28 -1.59
CA ILE A 116 -2.61 8.47 -3.01
C ILE A 116 -3.21 7.35 -3.86
N ASN A 117 -3.25 6.13 -3.33
CA ASN A 117 -3.92 5.02 -4.01
C ASN A 117 -4.49 3.99 -3.04
N VAL A 118 -5.30 3.09 -3.58
CA VAL A 118 -5.59 1.77 -3.02
C VAL A 118 -4.92 0.73 -3.91
N SER A 119 -4.13 -0.15 -3.32
CA SER A 119 -3.37 -1.15 -4.07
C SER A 119 -3.64 -2.59 -3.63
N THR A 120 -4.32 -2.78 -2.50
CA THR A 120 -4.68 -4.07 -1.95
C THR A 120 -6.19 -4.17 -1.82
N TRP A 121 -6.81 -4.99 -2.67
CA TRP A 121 -8.24 -5.16 -2.80
C TRP A 121 -8.75 -6.50 -2.30
N GLY A 122 -7.84 -7.46 -2.04
CA GLY A 122 -8.21 -8.78 -1.57
C GLY A 122 -7.00 -9.62 -1.17
N VAL A 123 -6.87 -9.82 0.15
CA VAL A 123 -5.78 -10.61 0.76
C VAL A 123 -6.26 -11.42 1.96
N LEU A 124 -7.55 -11.35 2.33
CA LEU A 124 -8.06 -11.96 3.56
C LEU A 124 -8.72 -13.31 3.29
N TRP A 125 -8.27 -14.31 4.07
CA TRP A 125 -8.73 -15.68 3.98
C TRP A 125 -9.04 -16.24 5.37
N LEU A 126 -10.14 -16.98 5.49
CA LEU A 126 -10.24 -17.97 6.55
C LEU A 126 -9.46 -19.21 6.11
N VAL A 127 -8.45 -19.54 6.88
CA VAL A 127 -7.63 -20.74 6.69
C VAL A 127 -8.00 -21.74 7.78
N SER A 128 -8.28 -22.99 7.39
CA SER A 128 -8.79 -24.03 8.27
C SER A 128 -8.13 -25.37 7.99
N ARG A 129 -8.05 -26.22 9.04
CA ARG A 129 -7.76 -27.66 8.92
C ARG A 129 -9.00 -28.48 8.56
N ASP A 130 -10.19 -27.92 8.77
CA ASP A 130 -11.45 -28.57 8.47
C ASP A 130 -11.80 -28.36 6.98
N PRO A 131 -11.72 -29.38 6.13
CA PRO A 131 -12.05 -29.25 4.72
C PRO A 131 -13.55 -29.00 4.47
N ALA A 132 -14.40 -29.27 5.47
CA ALA A 132 -15.84 -29.03 5.38
C ALA A 132 -16.21 -27.56 5.63
N LEU A 133 -15.32 -26.74 6.20
CA LEU A 133 -15.56 -25.32 6.45
C LEU A 133 -15.58 -24.56 5.13
N LYS A 134 -16.75 -24.05 4.72
CA LYS A 134 -16.98 -23.34 3.45
C LYS A 134 -17.64 -21.97 3.59
N SER A 135 -18.13 -21.63 4.80
CA SER A 135 -18.83 -20.38 5.10
C SER A 135 -18.46 -19.83 6.47
N LEU A 136 -18.80 -18.56 6.74
CA LEU A 136 -18.66 -18.00 8.08
C LEU A 136 -19.55 -18.70 9.11
N ALA A 137 -20.71 -19.19 8.68
CA ALA A 137 -21.64 -19.92 9.55
C ALA A 137 -21.04 -21.21 10.12
N ASP A 138 -20.14 -21.85 9.40
CA ASP A 138 -19.46 -23.09 9.82
C ASP A 138 -18.47 -22.85 10.97
N LEU A 139 -18.16 -21.58 11.28
CA LEU A 139 -17.33 -21.18 12.43
C LEU A 139 -18.11 -21.06 13.73
N ARG A 140 -19.45 -21.18 13.74
CA ARG A 140 -20.22 -21.03 14.98
C ARG A 140 -19.74 -21.99 16.06
N GLY A 141 -19.47 -21.44 17.25
CA GLY A 141 -18.93 -22.17 18.40
C GLY A 141 -17.45 -22.55 18.30
N LYS A 142 -16.77 -22.29 17.18
CA LYS A 142 -15.36 -22.64 16.97
C LYS A 142 -14.42 -21.52 17.42
N GLU A 143 -13.19 -21.88 17.81
CA GLU A 143 -12.11 -20.94 18.08
C GLU A 143 -11.51 -20.44 16.76
N LEU A 144 -11.29 -19.13 16.66
CA LEU A 144 -10.66 -18.48 15.52
C LEU A 144 -9.53 -17.58 15.98
N ALA A 145 -8.29 -17.84 15.53
CA ALA A 145 -7.19 -16.90 15.72
C ALA A 145 -7.42 -15.67 14.83
N MET A 146 -7.41 -14.49 15.46
CA MET A 146 -7.74 -13.21 14.84
C MET A 146 -6.61 -12.21 15.05
N PRO A 147 -5.91 -11.75 13.98
CA PRO A 147 -4.90 -10.71 14.10
C PRO A 147 -5.53 -9.31 14.17
N PHE A 148 -4.78 -8.37 14.76
CA PHE A 148 -5.07 -6.94 14.73
C PHE A 148 -6.46 -6.56 15.26
N ARG A 149 -6.69 -6.80 16.54
CA ARG A 149 -7.96 -6.46 17.20
C ARG A 149 -8.38 -5.02 16.93
N GLY A 150 -9.58 -4.84 16.38
CA GLY A 150 -10.16 -3.53 16.05
C GLY A 150 -9.59 -2.86 14.80
N ASP A 151 -8.75 -3.55 14.03
CA ASP A 151 -8.25 -3.08 12.73
C ASP A 151 -8.84 -3.87 11.55
N MET A 152 -8.38 -3.61 10.32
CA MET A 152 -9.05 -4.01 9.08
C MET A 152 -9.51 -5.49 9.02
N PRO A 153 -8.70 -6.51 9.37
CA PRO A 153 -9.16 -7.90 9.29
C PRO A 153 -10.34 -8.20 10.22
N ASP A 154 -10.26 -7.72 11.47
CA ASP A 154 -11.31 -7.90 12.48
C ASP A 154 -12.58 -7.16 12.09
N ILE A 155 -12.45 -5.92 11.63
CA ILE A 155 -13.57 -5.09 11.17
C ILE A 155 -14.29 -5.75 9.98
N VAL A 156 -13.55 -6.24 8.98
CA VAL A 156 -14.13 -6.91 7.82
C VAL A 156 -14.90 -8.17 8.24
N LEU A 157 -14.30 -9.01 9.10
CA LEU A 157 -15.01 -10.19 9.61
C LEU A 157 -16.31 -9.82 10.31
N GLN A 158 -16.28 -8.80 11.18
CA GLN A 158 -17.47 -8.36 11.92
C GLN A 158 -18.57 -7.87 10.97
N LEU A 159 -18.22 -7.04 9.95
CA LEU A 159 -19.18 -6.54 8.97
C LEU A 159 -19.81 -7.67 8.15
N LEU A 160 -19.00 -8.66 7.75
CA LEU A 160 -19.47 -9.81 6.98
C LEU A 160 -20.36 -10.75 7.81
N ALA A 161 -20.00 -10.96 9.07
CA ALA A 161 -20.80 -11.77 9.99
C ALA A 161 -22.15 -11.10 10.30
N GLU A 162 -22.16 -9.81 10.62
CA GLU A 162 -23.38 -9.02 10.85
C GLU A 162 -24.28 -9.03 9.62
N GLY A 163 -23.73 -8.87 8.41
CA GLY A 163 -24.49 -8.95 7.15
C GLY A 163 -25.08 -10.33 6.89
N GLN A 164 -24.66 -11.37 7.60
CA GLN A 164 -25.18 -12.73 7.54
C GLN A 164 -26.00 -13.13 8.80
N GLY A 165 -26.35 -12.14 9.63
CA GLY A 165 -27.12 -12.39 10.85
C GLY A 165 -26.33 -13.11 11.95
N MET A 166 -25.00 -12.95 11.98
CA MET A 166 -24.11 -13.49 13.01
C MET A 166 -23.61 -12.37 13.92
N ASP A 167 -23.47 -12.68 15.19
CA ASP A 167 -22.75 -11.84 16.17
C ASP A 167 -21.41 -12.49 16.51
N VAL A 168 -20.34 -11.93 15.96
CA VAL A 168 -18.97 -12.47 16.11
C VAL A 168 -18.59 -12.70 17.57
N ARG A 169 -19.09 -11.86 18.51
CA ARG A 169 -18.77 -11.95 19.93
C ARG A 169 -19.51 -13.08 20.64
N LYS A 170 -20.65 -13.50 20.11
CA LYS A 170 -21.49 -14.57 20.69
C LYS A 170 -21.29 -15.88 19.94
N ASP A 171 -21.16 -15.81 18.62
CA ASP A 171 -21.14 -16.96 17.75
C ASP A 171 -19.74 -17.57 17.59
N LEU A 172 -18.65 -16.81 17.86
CA LEU A 172 -17.27 -17.26 17.69
C LEU A 172 -16.45 -17.10 18.99
N ASN A 173 -15.47 -17.98 19.16
CA ASN A 173 -14.47 -17.86 20.21
C ASN A 173 -13.21 -17.18 19.62
N LEU A 174 -13.13 -15.84 19.68
CA LEU A 174 -12.02 -15.10 19.10
C LEU A 174 -10.79 -15.12 19.98
N ARG A 175 -9.68 -15.64 19.47
CA ARG A 175 -8.37 -15.57 20.07
C ARG A 175 -7.53 -14.51 19.35
N TYR A 176 -7.48 -13.32 19.94
CA TYR A 176 -6.73 -12.21 19.37
C TYR A 176 -5.21 -12.37 19.52
N VAL A 177 -4.48 -12.01 18.46
CA VAL A 177 -3.02 -11.99 18.40
C VAL A 177 -2.51 -10.69 17.76
N ALA A 178 -1.22 -10.40 17.94
CA ALA A 178 -0.65 -9.13 17.52
C ALA A 178 -0.50 -8.98 15.99
N SER A 179 -0.28 -10.08 15.26
CA SER A 179 -0.03 -10.04 13.83
C SER A 179 -0.58 -11.25 13.07
N PRO A 180 -0.73 -11.18 11.72
CA PRO A 180 -1.07 -12.34 10.91
C PRO A 180 -0.04 -13.48 11.00
N VAL A 181 1.23 -13.17 11.24
CA VAL A 181 2.28 -14.16 11.42
C VAL A 181 2.08 -14.93 12.73
N ASP A 182 1.65 -14.25 13.80
CA ASP A 182 1.35 -14.92 15.08
C ASP A 182 0.13 -15.85 14.93
N ALA A 183 -0.93 -15.41 14.25
CA ALA A 183 -2.09 -16.25 13.95
C ALA A 183 -1.69 -17.48 13.11
N MET A 184 -0.84 -17.29 12.11
CA MET A 184 -0.28 -18.35 11.29
C MET A 184 0.53 -19.35 12.15
N GLN A 185 1.36 -18.88 13.06
CA GLN A 185 2.12 -19.75 13.95
C GLN A 185 1.23 -20.61 14.83
N LEU A 186 0.18 -20.03 15.44
CA LEU A 186 -0.79 -20.79 16.23
C LEU A 186 -1.46 -21.89 15.39
N LEU A 187 -1.82 -21.58 14.16
CA LEU A 187 -2.43 -22.52 13.23
C LEU A 187 -1.45 -23.65 12.84
N VAL A 188 -0.21 -23.32 12.45
CA VAL A 188 0.82 -24.32 12.07
C VAL A 188 1.17 -25.20 13.25
N MET A 189 1.29 -24.65 14.45
CA MET A 189 1.60 -25.40 15.68
C MET A 189 0.39 -26.16 16.25
N ARG A 190 -0.76 -26.19 15.56
CA ARG A 190 -2.00 -26.86 15.98
C ARG A 190 -2.54 -26.38 17.33
N ARG A 191 -2.30 -25.10 17.64
CA ARG A 191 -2.87 -24.46 18.83
C ARG A 191 -4.28 -23.92 18.58
N VAL A 192 -4.64 -23.75 17.32
CA VAL A 192 -5.96 -23.45 16.78
C VAL A 192 -6.17 -24.22 15.48
N ASP A 193 -7.40 -24.49 15.11
CA ASP A 193 -7.73 -25.16 13.83
C ASP A 193 -8.16 -24.17 12.74
N HIS A 194 -8.48 -22.94 13.12
CA HIS A 194 -8.97 -21.90 12.22
C HIS A 194 -8.28 -20.58 12.50
N ALA A 195 -7.91 -19.84 11.46
CA ALA A 195 -7.36 -18.51 11.57
C ALA A 195 -7.85 -17.60 10.43
N LEU A 196 -8.08 -16.33 10.74
CA LEU A 196 -8.16 -15.29 9.71
C LEU A 196 -6.73 -14.87 9.37
N LEU A 197 -6.32 -15.03 8.14
CA LEU A 197 -4.98 -14.68 7.69
C LEU A 197 -5.04 -13.72 6.50
N ALA A 198 -4.17 -12.72 6.54
CA ALA A 198 -3.84 -11.93 5.36
C ALA A 198 -2.68 -12.58 4.61
N GLU A 199 -2.62 -12.42 3.29
CA GLU A 199 -1.44 -12.78 2.51
C GLU A 199 -0.24 -11.86 2.87
N PRO A 200 0.98 -12.36 2.95
CA PRO A 200 1.44 -13.73 2.60
C PRO A 200 1.37 -14.77 3.73
N ALA A 201 0.85 -14.44 4.91
CA ALA A 201 0.81 -15.38 6.04
C ALA A 201 -0.04 -16.64 5.74
N ALA A 202 -1.11 -16.50 4.95
CA ALA A 202 -1.89 -17.65 4.50
C ALA A 202 -1.06 -18.59 3.61
N SER A 203 -0.35 -18.05 2.61
CA SER A 203 0.56 -18.84 1.76
C SER A 203 1.68 -19.49 2.57
N MET A 204 2.24 -18.80 3.57
CA MET A 204 3.25 -19.38 4.48
C MET A 204 2.69 -20.55 5.27
N ALA A 205 1.48 -20.44 5.81
CA ALA A 205 0.82 -21.50 6.56
C ALA A 205 0.65 -22.78 5.71
N LEU A 206 0.13 -22.61 4.49
CA LEU A 206 -0.09 -23.72 3.56
C LEU A 206 1.23 -24.39 3.17
N ARG A 207 2.26 -23.60 2.82
CA ARG A 207 3.58 -24.15 2.48
C ARG A 207 4.22 -24.92 3.65
N LYS A 208 4.18 -24.35 4.84
CA LYS A 208 4.75 -25.02 6.02
C LYS A 208 4.10 -26.37 6.31
N THR A 209 2.77 -26.45 6.24
CA THR A 209 2.04 -27.70 6.49
C THR A 209 2.09 -28.68 5.31
N GLY A 210 2.20 -28.19 4.07
CA GLY A 210 2.40 -29.02 2.90
C GLY A 210 3.80 -29.56 2.68
N SER A 211 4.79 -29.18 3.53
CA SER A 211 6.19 -29.57 3.42
C SER A 211 6.59 -30.57 4.50
N PHE A 212 7.50 -31.53 4.16
CA PHE A 212 8.09 -32.42 5.15
C PHE A 212 8.86 -31.65 6.23
N PRO A 213 8.84 -32.02 7.52
CA PRO A 213 8.12 -33.18 8.07
C PRO A 213 6.64 -32.93 8.43
N LEU A 214 6.17 -31.67 8.40
CA LEU A 214 4.82 -31.33 8.86
C LEU A 214 3.70 -31.96 8.00
N SER A 215 3.92 -32.14 6.71
CA SER A 215 2.96 -32.78 5.80
C SER A 215 2.59 -34.21 6.20
N VAL A 216 3.44 -34.88 7.00
CA VAL A 216 3.16 -36.25 7.47
C VAL A 216 2.40 -36.28 8.79
N ILE A 217 2.57 -35.26 9.63
CA ILE A 217 2.06 -35.24 11.01
C ILE A 217 0.97 -34.21 11.26
N ALA A 218 0.77 -33.26 10.34
CA ALA A 218 -0.25 -32.24 10.45
C ALA A 218 -1.27 -32.36 9.29
N PRO A 219 -2.58 -32.27 9.57
CA PRO A 219 -3.59 -32.19 8.52
C PRO A 219 -3.31 -30.98 7.61
N GLU A 220 -3.61 -31.13 6.33
CA GLU A 220 -3.52 -30.07 5.33
C GLU A 220 -4.36 -28.86 5.74
N LEU A 221 -3.86 -27.67 5.39
CA LEU A 221 -4.58 -26.42 5.56
C LEU A 221 -5.25 -26.02 4.25
N HIS A 222 -6.44 -25.45 4.37
CA HIS A 222 -7.23 -25.00 3.24
C HIS A 222 -7.53 -23.51 3.34
N ARG A 223 -7.48 -22.76 2.22
CA ARG A 223 -8.14 -21.47 2.09
C ARG A 223 -9.66 -21.71 2.00
N SER A 224 -10.32 -21.77 3.14
CA SER A 224 -11.70 -22.22 3.25
C SER A 224 -12.72 -21.18 2.81
N VAL A 225 -12.51 -19.90 3.19
CA VAL A 225 -13.41 -18.81 2.81
C VAL A 225 -12.61 -17.61 2.32
N ASP A 226 -12.96 -17.12 1.14
CA ASP A 226 -12.47 -15.90 0.53
C ASP A 226 -13.35 -14.73 1.02
N LEU A 227 -12.81 -13.87 1.89
CA LEU A 227 -13.58 -12.76 2.47
C LEU A 227 -13.95 -11.69 1.42
N GLN A 228 -13.21 -11.59 0.33
CA GLN A 228 -13.52 -10.68 -0.75
C GLN A 228 -14.77 -11.13 -1.52
N LYS A 229 -14.88 -12.44 -1.77
CA LYS A 229 -16.10 -13.03 -2.37
C LYS A 229 -17.29 -12.89 -1.45
N GLU A 230 -17.10 -13.12 -0.14
CA GLU A 230 -18.14 -12.89 0.86
C GLU A 230 -18.57 -11.42 0.88
N TRP A 231 -17.63 -10.48 0.77
CA TRP A 231 -17.94 -9.05 0.68
C TRP A 231 -18.85 -8.74 -0.51
N GLY A 232 -18.49 -9.24 -1.68
CA GLY A 232 -19.30 -9.08 -2.89
C GLY A 232 -20.70 -9.63 -2.72
N ARG A 233 -20.82 -10.84 -2.13
CA ARG A 233 -22.10 -11.51 -1.90
C ARG A 233 -22.97 -10.77 -0.87
N VAL A 234 -22.40 -10.40 0.27
CA VAL A 234 -23.14 -9.77 1.39
C VAL A 234 -23.62 -8.37 1.05
N PHE A 235 -22.80 -7.60 0.33
CA PHE A 235 -23.10 -6.20 0.04
C PHE A 235 -23.56 -5.94 -1.40
N ALA A 236 -23.78 -7.01 -2.21
CA ALA A 236 -24.18 -6.94 -3.61
C ALA A 236 -23.27 -6.00 -4.44
N ARG A 237 -21.95 -6.16 -4.30
CA ARG A 237 -20.93 -5.34 -4.96
C ARG A 237 -19.84 -6.20 -5.61
N ALA A 238 -18.84 -5.54 -6.19
CA ALA A 238 -17.63 -6.24 -6.64
C ALA A 238 -16.99 -7.02 -5.48
N ALA A 239 -16.47 -8.20 -5.77
CA ALA A 239 -15.82 -9.08 -4.79
C ALA A 239 -14.42 -8.58 -4.43
N ARG A 240 -14.34 -7.31 -3.98
CA ARG A 240 -13.10 -6.63 -3.59
C ARG A 240 -13.35 -5.66 -2.45
N ILE A 241 -12.36 -5.49 -1.60
CA ILE A 241 -12.40 -4.61 -0.43
C ILE A 241 -11.25 -3.62 -0.54
N PRO A 242 -11.45 -2.30 -0.44
CA PRO A 242 -10.36 -1.33 -0.48
C PRO A 242 -9.57 -1.36 0.85
N GLN A 243 -8.72 -2.39 1.02
CA GLN A 243 -8.11 -2.74 2.30
C GLN A 243 -6.92 -1.87 2.67
N ALA A 244 -6.00 -1.68 1.73
CA ALA A 244 -4.77 -0.93 1.99
C ALA A 244 -4.26 -0.23 0.72
N GLY A 245 -3.49 0.81 0.95
CA GLY A 245 -2.81 1.58 -0.07
C GLY A 245 -1.62 2.33 0.53
N ILE A 246 -1.08 3.27 -0.22
CA ILE A 246 -0.01 4.13 0.28
C ILE A 246 -0.49 5.56 0.47
N ALA A 247 -0.02 6.19 1.52
CA ALA A 247 -0.24 7.61 1.80
C ALA A 247 1.09 8.35 1.78
N VAL A 248 1.07 9.59 1.29
CA VAL A 248 2.17 10.54 1.46
C VAL A 248 1.96 11.36 2.71
N MET A 249 3.05 11.67 3.42
CA MET A 249 3.02 12.28 4.74
C MET A 249 3.65 13.67 4.75
N GLY A 250 3.25 14.48 5.73
CA GLY A 250 3.90 15.77 6.02
C GLY A 250 3.95 16.74 4.83
N ALA A 251 5.10 17.32 4.59
CA ALA A 251 5.34 18.31 3.53
C ALA A 251 5.36 17.69 2.12
N LEU A 252 5.61 16.38 2.00
CA LEU A 252 5.63 15.71 0.69
C LEU A 252 4.28 15.82 -0.04
N ARG A 253 3.16 15.81 0.68
CA ARG A 253 1.80 15.98 0.11
C ARG A 253 1.59 17.34 -0.57
N GLU A 254 2.41 18.33 -0.26
CA GLU A 254 2.35 19.69 -0.84
C GLU A 254 3.17 19.80 -2.13
N ARG A 255 3.75 18.69 -2.59
CA ARG A 255 4.56 18.58 -3.80
C ARG A 255 3.91 17.62 -4.80
N PRO A 256 2.84 18.06 -5.51
CA PRO A 256 2.02 17.18 -6.35
C PRO A 256 2.82 16.47 -7.45
N GLU A 257 3.89 17.08 -7.96
CA GLU A 257 4.78 16.46 -8.94
C GLU A 257 5.53 15.23 -8.37
N LEU A 258 5.98 15.30 -7.11
CA LEU A 258 6.61 14.16 -6.43
C LEU A 258 5.59 13.10 -6.06
N VAL A 259 4.40 13.50 -5.60
CA VAL A 259 3.30 12.59 -5.30
C VAL A 259 2.93 11.76 -6.53
N ALA A 260 2.72 12.42 -7.67
CA ALA A 260 2.42 11.75 -8.94
C ALA A 260 3.55 10.82 -9.40
N ARG A 261 4.82 11.25 -9.21
CA ARG A 261 5.99 10.44 -9.55
C ARG A 261 6.07 9.18 -8.69
N ILE A 262 5.85 9.30 -7.38
CA ILE A 262 5.85 8.18 -6.43
C ILE A 262 4.71 7.21 -6.75
N GLU A 263 3.50 7.71 -7.02
CA GLU A 263 2.36 6.88 -7.39
C GLU A 263 2.62 6.09 -8.68
N ALA A 264 3.16 6.75 -9.69
CA ALA A 264 3.50 6.11 -10.96
C ALA A 264 4.58 5.02 -10.80
N GLU A 265 5.61 5.26 -9.97
CA GLU A 265 6.63 4.26 -9.67
C GLU A 265 6.07 3.09 -8.86
N TYR A 266 5.21 3.38 -7.90
CA TYR A 266 4.54 2.32 -7.14
C TYR A 266 3.71 1.41 -8.07
N ALA A 267 2.99 1.99 -9.03
CA ALA A 267 2.23 1.23 -10.02
C ALA A 267 3.15 0.36 -10.91
N ARG A 268 4.27 0.90 -11.40
CA ARG A 268 5.27 0.15 -12.16
C ARG A 268 5.88 -0.99 -11.34
N ALA A 269 6.25 -0.70 -10.10
CA ALA A 269 6.82 -1.68 -9.17
C ALA A 269 5.85 -2.82 -8.86
N LEU A 270 4.57 -2.51 -8.65
CA LEU A 270 3.55 -3.54 -8.43
C LEU A 270 3.34 -4.40 -9.68
N ALA A 271 3.29 -3.78 -10.86
CA ALA A 271 3.18 -4.51 -12.13
C ALA A 271 4.40 -5.43 -12.34
N TRP A 272 5.61 -4.95 -12.04
CA TRP A 272 6.82 -5.76 -12.09
C TRP A 272 6.76 -6.95 -11.12
N CYS A 273 6.34 -6.74 -9.87
CA CYS A 273 6.17 -7.80 -8.88
C CYS A 273 5.18 -8.87 -9.35
N LYS A 274 4.09 -8.49 -10.00
CA LYS A 274 3.10 -9.44 -10.55
C LYS A 274 3.68 -10.32 -11.65
N VAL A 275 4.53 -9.78 -12.51
CA VAL A 275 5.19 -10.52 -13.60
C VAL A 275 6.39 -11.34 -13.08
N ASN A 276 7.11 -10.83 -12.08
CA ASN A 276 8.35 -11.39 -11.56
C ASN A 276 8.19 -11.87 -10.11
N ALA A 277 7.10 -12.60 -9.80
CA ALA A 277 6.71 -12.95 -8.43
C ALA A 277 7.85 -13.59 -7.61
N ALA A 278 8.62 -14.49 -8.20
CA ALA A 278 9.74 -15.15 -7.52
C ALA A 278 10.88 -14.17 -7.15
N ALA A 279 11.22 -13.24 -8.05
CA ALA A 279 12.24 -12.22 -7.80
C ALA A 279 11.74 -11.19 -6.77
N CYS A 280 10.47 -10.76 -6.88
CA CYS A 280 9.83 -9.89 -5.91
C CYS A 280 9.80 -10.54 -4.53
N GLY A 281 9.45 -11.84 -4.43
CA GLY A 281 9.45 -12.58 -3.18
C GLY A 281 10.83 -12.62 -2.52
N LYS A 282 11.91 -12.82 -3.28
CA LYS A 282 13.28 -12.76 -2.78
C LYS A 282 13.65 -11.38 -2.23
N ALA A 283 13.32 -10.32 -2.96
CA ALA A 283 13.56 -8.94 -2.52
C ALA A 283 12.81 -8.62 -1.22
N VAL A 284 11.55 -9.02 -1.13
CA VAL A 284 10.72 -8.81 0.07
C VAL A 284 11.27 -9.60 1.27
N ALA A 285 11.60 -10.88 1.09
CA ALA A 285 12.15 -11.71 2.18
C ALA A 285 13.53 -11.22 2.68
N ALA A 286 14.32 -10.58 1.83
CA ALA A 286 15.58 -9.95 2.21
C ALA A 286 15.40 -8.70 3.10
N ARG A 287 14.22 -8.07 3.09
CA ARG A 287 13.90 -6.87 3.89
C ARG A 287 12.97 -7.14 5.07
N ILE A 288 12.22 -8.24 5.00
CA ILE A 288 11.25 -8.64 6.02
C ILE A 288 11.52 -10.10 6.37
N ASP A 289 12.39 -10.33 7.34
CA ASP A 289 12.95 -11.61 7.75
C ASP A 289 11.92 -12.68 8.19
N VAL A 290 10.74 -12.25 8.63
CA VAL A 290 9.64 -13.15 9.03
C VAL A 290 8.93 -13.79 7.83
N LEU A 291 9.14 -13.30 6.60
CA LEU A 291 8.50 -13.79 5.39
C LEU A 291 9.42 -14.71 4.59
N SER A 292 8.86 -15.74 3.95
CA SER A 292 9.59 -16.56 2.98
C SER A 292 9.37 -16.09 1.55
N ALA A 293 10.42 -16.14 0.73
CA ALA A 293 10.38 -15.68 -0.66
C ALA A 293 9.29 -16.39 -1.48
N GLU A 294 9.18 -17.71 -1.29
CA GLU A 294 8.22 -18.54 -2.00
C GLU A 294 6.78 -18.23 -1.59
N ALA A 295 6.53 -17.98 -0.30
CA ALA A 295 5.19 -17.64 0.17
C ALA A 295 4.76 -16.25 -0.30
N VAL A 296 5.69 -15.30 -0.37
CA VAL A 296 5.40 -13.98 -0.98
C VAL A 296 5.08 -14.15 -2.47
N ALA A 297 5.84 -14.96 -3.20
CA ALA A 297 5.57 -15.22 -4.61
C ALA A 297 4.18 -15.85 -4.82
N ASP A 298 3.82 -16.87 -4.03
CA ASP A 298 2.49 -17.49 -4.08
C ASP A 298 1.39 -16.48 -3.75
N SER A 299 1.62 -15.63 -2.76
CA SER A 299 0.64 -14.63 -2.31
C SER A 299 0.27 -13.64 -3.41
N ILE A 300 1.23 -13.27 -4.25
CA ILE A 300 1.00 -12.36 -5.38
C ILE A 300 -0.03 -12.95 -6.36
N ALA A 301 0.05 -14.26 -6.62
CA ALA A 301 -0.84 -14.94 -7.56
C ALA A 301 -2.30 -15.04 -7.06
N VAL A 302 -2.50 -15.09 -5.75
CA VAL A 302 -3.84 -15.29 -5.14
C VAL A 302 -4.45 -14.02 -4.56
N SER A 303 -3.69 -12.92 -4.55
CA SER A 303 -4.14 -11.63 -4.03
C SER A 303 -4.72 -10.75 -5.14
N GLN A 304 -5.70 -9.93 -4.78
CA GLN A 304 -6.23 -8.90 -5.66
C GLN A 304 -5.40 -7.62 -5.47
N LEU A 305 -4.34 -7.49 -6.27
CA LEU A 305 -3.40 -6.37 -6.24
C LEU A 305 -3.56 -5.54 -7.53
N GLU A 306 -4.00 -4.29 -7.36
CA GLU A 306 -4.22 -3.33 -8.44
C GLU A 306 -4.04 -1.92 -7.89
N VAL A 307 -3.25 -1.09 -8.55
CA VAL A 307 -3.12 0.32 -8.15
C VAL A 307 -4.26 1.11 -8.78
N VAL A 308 -5.14 1.61 -7.92
CA VAL A 308 -6.22 2.53 -8.30
C VAL A 308 -5.99 3.84 -7.54
N PRO A 309 -5.84 4.98 -8.23
CA PRO A 309 -5.73 6.28 -7.58
C PRO A 309 -6.85 6.50 -6.56
N SER A 310 -6.55 7.11 -5.43
CA SER A 310 -7.54 7.24 -4.33
C SER A 310 -8.80 7.99 -4.75
N ARG A 311 -8.68 8.99 -5.63
CA ARG A 311 -9.82 9.70 -6.23
C ARG A 311 -10.73 8.79 -7.06
N ASP A 312 -10.14 7.83 -7.78
CA ASP A 312 -10.88 6.89 -8.63
C ASP A 312 -11.48 5.75 -7.78
N ALA A 313 -10.81 5.40 -6.66
CA ALA A 313 -11.28 4.44 -5.67
C ALA A 313 -12.31 5.01 -4.69
N ARG A 314 -12.63 6.32 -4.76
CA ARG A 314 -13.43 7.06 -3.78
C ARG A 314 -14.77 6.39 -3.46
N ALA A 315 -15.50 5.97 -4.48
CA ALA A 315 -16.81 5.34 -4.28
C ALA A 315 -16.73 4.03 -3.46
N GLU A 316 -15.68 3.23 -3.66
CA GLU A 316 -15.45 2.01 -2.88
C GLU A 316 -14.98 2.33 -1.46
N LEU A 317 -14.11 3.33 -1.30
CA LEU A 317 -13.62 3.80 0.00
C LEU A 317 -14.76 4.37 0.84
N GLU A 318 -15.58 5.27 0.28
CA GLU A 318 -16.72 5.88 0.98
C GLU A 318 -17.79 4.84 1.34
N HIS A 319 -18.00 3.82 0.50
CA HIS A 319 -18.89 2.71 0.86
C HIS A 319 -18.38 1.94 2.09
N LEU A 320 -17.09 1.59 2.12
CA LEU A 320 -16.47 0.98 3.31
C LEU A 320 -16.58 1.90 4.51
N PHE A 321 -16.14 3.15 4.38
CA PHE A 321 -16.12 4.12 5.49
C PHE A 321 -17.52 4.40 6.05
N ALA A 322 -18.55 4.47 5.20
CA ALA A 322 -19.93 4.64 5.67
C ALA A 322 -20.38 3.48 6.56
N LYS A 323 -20.00 2.23 6.22
CA LYS A 323 -20.29 1.07 7.09
C LYS A 323 -19.51 1.16 8.40
N LEU A 324 -18.27 1.64 8.37
CA LEU A 324 -17.47 1.84 9.57
C LEU A 324 -18.05 2.94 10.46
N VAL A 325 -18.49 4.06 9.88
CA VAL A 325 -19.17 5.15 10.60
C VAL A 325 -20.44 4.63 11.27
N ALA A 326 -21.26 3.88 10.53
CA ALA A 326 -22.50 3.30 11.07
C ALA A 326 -22.25 2.33 12.25
N LYS A 327 -21.14 1.57 12.19
CA LYS A 327 -20.75 0.61 13.23
C LYS A 327 -20.11 1.31 14.44
N ASN A 328 -19.12 2.13 14.19
CA ASN A 328 -18.40 2.94 15.18
C ASN A 328 -17.65 4.07 14.46
N PRO A 329 -18.11 5.32 14.57
CA PRO A 329 -17.47 6.47 13.89
C PRO A 329 -15.98 6.61 14.19
N ALA A 330 -15.54 6.19 15.39
CA ALA A 330 -14.13 6.28 15.78
C ALA A 330 -13.18 5.47 14.88
N LEU A 331 -13.68 4.46 14.15
CA LEU A 331 -12.89 3.64 13.23
C LEU A 331 -12.30 4.44 12.07
N VAL A 332 -12.93 5.54 11.71
CA VAL A 332 -12.47 6.46 10.65
C VAL A 332 -12.27 7.90 11.14
N GLY A 333 -12.17 8.10 12.46
CA GLY A 333 -11.95 9.43 13.05
C GLY A 333 -13.20 10.31 13.08
N GLY A 334 -14.40 9.72 13.13
CA GLY A 334 -15.66 10.41 13.41
C GLY A 334 -16.55 10.70 12.20
N LYS A 335 -16.00 10.79 10.99
CA LYS A 335 -16.71 11.18 9.77
C LYS A 335 -16.06 10.63 8.51
N LEU A 336 -16.71 10.78 7.36
CA LEU A 336 -16.07 10.55 6.06
C LEU A 336 -14.98 11.62 5.83
N PRO A 337 -13.81 11.27 5.27
CA PRO A 337 -12.79 12.24 4.89
C PRO A 337 -13.29 13.21 3.79
N ASP A 338 -12.77 14.42 3.81
CA ASP A 338 -13.01 15.41 2.74
C ASP A 338 -12.09 15.16 1.51
N ASP A 339 -12.23 16.02 0.50
CA ASP A 339 -11.52 15.91 -0.78
C ASP A 339 -10.00 15.92 -0.63
N GLY A 340 -9.47 16.60 0.41
CA GLY A 340 -8.04 16.64 0.69
C GLY A 340 -7.42 15.27 1.01
N PHE A 341 -8.21 14.35 1.55
CA PHE A 341 -7.80 12.97 1.77
C PHE A 341 -7.48 12.24 0.46
N TYR A 342 -8.25 12.49 -0.59
CA TYR A 342 -8.15 11.84 -1.91
C TYR A 342 -7.25 12.59 -2.91
N GLY A 343 -6.56 13.65 -2.49
CA GLY A 343 -5.73 14.46 -3.36
C GLY A 343 -6.47 15.50 -4.19
N GLY A 344 -7.73 15.78 -3.85
CA GLY A 344 -8.46 16.93 -4.34
C GLY A 344 -8.02 18.23 -3.65
N ALA A 345 -8.27 19.38 -4.26
CA ALA A 345 -8.09 20.65 -3.57
C ALA A 345 -9.00 20.66 -2.32
N LYS A 346 -8.43 21.06 -1.16
CA LYS A 346 -9.27 21.32 0.02
C LYS A 346 -10.35 22.33 -0.40
N ALA A 347 -11.61 21.99 -0.15
CA ALA A 347 -12.65 23.00 -0.23
C ALA A 347 -12.28 24.16 0.72
N PRO A 348 -12.41 25.41 0.27
CA PRO A 348 -12.06 26.60 1.04
C PRO A 348 -12.79 26.68 2.38
#